data_29dde9a0f7ed030865c0d91d457eff89
#
_entry.id   29dde9a0f7ed030865c0d91d457eff89
#
_cell.length_a   1.000
_cell.length_b   1.000
_cell.length_c   1.000
_cell.angle_alpha   90.00
_cell.angle_beta   90.00
_cell.angle_gamma   90.00
#
_symmetry.space_group_name_H-M   'P 1'
#
loop_
_entity.id
_entity.type
_entity.pdbx_description
1 polymer ?
#
loop_
_entity_poly.entity_id
_entity_poly.type
_entity_poly.pdbx_seq_one_letter_code
_entity_poly.pdbx_strand_id
1 'polypeptide(L)'
;MLTLSFTPFPILESNRLLLRAVTVDDVNEVMELRGNPETMKFIPRPLVTSPEMALEHIAMIIEKIDNNTGINWAITLKGNPKLLGVIGHYRIQPENYRSEIGYMLLPQYQGQGIVSEAINTVL
;
A
#
# COMPACT_ATOMS: atom_id res chain seq x y z
N MET A 1 0.83 -26.07 -8.39
CA MET A 1 0.08 -24.82 -8.67
C MET A 1 0.22 -23.86 -7.48
N LEU A 2 0.53 -22.61 -7.76
CA LEU A 2 0.63 -21.61 -6.69
C LEU A 2 -0.78 -21.20 -6.25
N THR A 3 -1.05 -21.31 -4.96
CA THR A 3 -2.32 -20.89 -4.37
C THR A 3 -2.09 -19.61 -3.59
N LEU A 4 -2.88 -18.58 -3.89
CA LEU A 4 -2.81 -17.29 -3.20
C LEU A 4 -3.92 -17.21 -2.17
N SER A 5 -3.57 -16.81 -0.96
CA SER A 5 -4.54 -16.51 0.09
C SER A 5 -3.99 -15.41 0.98
N PHE A 6 -4.75 -14.32 1.13
CA PHE A 6 -4.36 -13.19 1.96
C PHE A 6 -5.22 -13.11 3.24
N THR A 7 -5.79 -14.24 3.63
CA THR A 7 -6.60 -14.33 4.84
C THR A 7 -6.02 -15.38 5.77
N PRO A 8 -5.60 -15.06 7.02
CA PRO A 8 -5.59 -13.70 7.59
C PRO A 8 -4.56 -12.81 6.90
N PHE A 9 -4.75 -11.49 6.99
CA PHE A 9 -3.84 -10.54 6.34
C PHE A 9 -2.44 -10.67 6.94
N PRO A 10 -1.40 -10.82 6.10
CA PRO A 10 -0.04 -10.98 6.60
C PRO A 10 0.56 -9.65 7.04
N ILE A 11 0.76 -9.49 8.34
CA ILE A 11 1.44 -8.31 8.90
C ILE A 11 2.94 -8.59 8.89
N LEU A 12 3.71 -7.66 8.34
CA LEU A 12 5.16 -7.80 8.18
C LEU A 12 5.87 -6.74 9.01
N GLU A 13 7.05 -7.08 9.51
CA GLU A 13 7.86 -6.16 10.30
C GLU A 13 9.29 -6.14 9.80
N SER A 14 9.92 -4.95 9.89
CA SER A 14 11.34 -4.76 9.67
C SER A 14 11.93 -4.05 10.90
N ASN A 15 13.17 -3.56 10.79
CA ASN A 15 13.79 -2.86 11.94
C ASN A 15 12.99 -1.65 12.41
N ARG A 16 12.49 -0.83 11.47
CA ARG A 16 11.77 0.41 11.79
C ARG A 16 10.30 0.36 11.46
N LEU A 17 9.90 -0.54 10.55
CA LEU A 17 8.58 -0.50 9.92
C LEU A 17 7.67 -1.61 10.41
N LEU A 18 6.38 -1.27 10.45
CA LEU A 18 5.29 -2.23 10.58
C LEU A 18 4.42 -2.08 9.33
N LEU A 19 4.29 -3.14 8.56
CA LEU A 19 3.44 -3.17 7.37
C LEU A 19 2.15 -3.89 7.73
N ARG A 20 1.04 -3.15 7.70
CA ARG A 20 -0.27 -3.64 8.14
C ARG A 20 -1.33 -3.44 7.07
N ALA A 21 -2.54 -3.93 7.32
CA ALA A 21 -3.65 -3.69 6.41
C ALA A 21 -4.03 -2.20 6.39
N VAL A 22 -4.41 -1.71 5.20
CA VAL A 22 -5.03 -0.39 5.06
C VAL A 22 -6.48 -0.51 5.53
N THR A 23 -6.95 0.45 6.32
CA THR A 23 -8.32 0.46 6.84
C THR A 23 -9.00 1.79 6.57
N VAL A 24 -10.31 1.87 6.84
CA VAL A 24 -11.04 3.13 6.68
C VAL A 24 -10.52 4.23 7.61
N ASP A 25 -9.84 3.88 8.69
CA ASP A 25 -9.24 4.84 9.59
C ASP A 25 -8.07 5.60 8.94
N ASP A 26 -7.55 5.09 7.82
CA ASP A 26 -6.45 5.71 7.08
C ASP A 26 -6.93 6.74 6.04
N VAL A 27 -8.21 7.08 6.03
CA VAL A 27 -8.82 7.95 5.00
C VAL A 27 -8.08 9.28 4.84
N ASN A 28 -7.68 9.93 5.92
CA ASN A 28 -6.99 11.21 5.85
C ASN A 28 -5.61 11.09 5.20
N GLU A 29 -4.87 10.07 5.57
CA GLU A 29 -3.53 9.82 5.02
C GLU A 29 -3.60 9.38 3.57
N VAL A 30 -4.60 8.60 3.20
CA VAL A 30 -4.83 8.21 1.80
C VAL A 30 -5.16 9.45 0.96
N MET A 31 -5.99 10.37 1.48
CA MET A 31 -6.24 11.64 0.80
C MET A 31 -4.96 12.45 0.61
N GLU A 32 -4.15 12.55 1.66
CA GLU A 32 -2.88 13.27 1.60
C GLU A 32 -1.94 12.66 0.56
N LEU A 33 -1.86 11.34 0.54
CA LEU A 33 -0.97 10.61 -0.35
C LEU A 33 -1.44 10.70 -1.82
N ARG A 34 -2.69 10.39 -2.09
CA ARG A 34 -3.22 10.31 -3.45
C ARG A 34 -3.76 11.63 -3.98
N GLY A 35 -3.89 12.62 -3.11
CA GLY A 35 -4.24 13.97 -3.51
C GLY A 35 -3.03 14.86 -3.77
N ASN A 36 -1.82 14.35 -3.54
CA ASN A 36 -0.58 15.12 -3.70
C ASN A 36 -0.03 14.92 -5.12
N PRO A 37 0.12 16.00 -5.92
CA PRO A 37 0.67 15.89 -7.28
C PRO A 37 2.06 15.25 -7.33
N GLU A 38 2.90 15.47 -6.31
CA GLU A 38 4.24 14.88 -6.28
C GLU A 38 4.21 13.38 -6.13
N THR A 39 3.33 12.85 -5.25
CA THR A 39 3.23 11.41 -5.08
C THR A 39 2.56 10.73 -6.27
N MET A 40 1.73 11.46 -7.01
CA MET A 40 0.95 10.92 -8.12
C MET A 40 1.54 11.20 -9.50
N LYS A 41 2.68 11.88 -9.58
CA LYS A 41 3.15 12.40 -10.86
C LYS A 41 3.47 11.33 -11.91
N PHE A 42 3.76 10.11 -11.52
CA PHE A 42 4.00 8.99 -12.45
C PHE A 42 2.86 7.97 -12.45
N ILE A 43 1.76 8.27 -11.79
CA ILE A 43 0.62 7.37 -11.69
C ILE A 43 -0.52 7.91 -12.56
N PRO A 44 -0.94 7.17 -13.60
CA PRO A 44 -1.93 7.68 -14.56
C PRO A 44 -3.36 7.56 -14.01
N ARG A 45 -3.63 8.21 -12.89
CA ARG A 45 -4.94 8.23 -12.25
C ARG A 45 -5.24 9.65 -11.75
N PRO A 46 -6.52 10.03 -11.66
CA PRO A 46 -6.88 11.34 -11.11
C PRO A 46 -6.49 11.47 -9.65
N LEU A 47 -6.23 12.70 -9.22
CA LEU A 47 -5.97 12.98 -7.83
C LEU A 47 -7.22 12.72 -7.00
N VAL A 48 -7.03 12.21 -5.78
CA VAL A 48 -8.12 12.06 -4.81
C VAL A 48 -8.35 13.42 -4.16
N THR A 49 -9.57 13.97 -4.33
CA THR A 49 -9.87 15.33 -3.87
C THR A 49 -10.94 15.38 -2.78
N SER A 50 -11.50 14.23 -2.37
CA SER A 50 -12.52 14.18 -1.34
C SER A 50 -12.38 12.92 -0.47
N PRO A 51 -12.94 12.94 0.76
CA PRO A 51 -12.95 11.76 1.61
C PRO A 51 -13.67 10.57 0.96
N GLU A 52 -14.74 10.83 0.20
CA GLU A 52 -15.50 9.79 -0.48
C GLU A 52 -14.64 9.07 -1.51
N MET A 53 -13.83 9.79 -2.27
CA MET A 53 -12.91 9.19 -3.23
C MET A 53 -11.85 8.35 -2.53
N ALA A 54 -11.34 8.82 -1.39
CA ALA A 54 -10.37 8.07 -0.61
C ALA A 54 -10.98 6.77 -0.06
N LEU A 55 -12.21 6.83 0.44
CA LEU A 55 -12.91 5.64 0.94
C LEU A 55 -13.17 4.63 -0.18
N GLU A 56 -13.53 5.10 -1.37
CA GLU A 56 -13.70 4.22 -2.53
C GLU A 56 -12.40 3.52 -2.88
N HIS A 57 -11.29 4.23 -2.81
CA HIS A 57 -9.98 3.66 -3.08
C HIS A 57 -9.59 2.60 -2.04
N ILE A 58 -9.86 2.88 -0.77
CA ILE A 58 -9.62 1.91 0.31
C ILE A 58 -10.47 0.66 0.11
N ALA A 59 -11.75 0.83 -0.25
CA ALA A 59 -12.65 -0.30 -0.52
C ALA A 59 -12.12 -1.15 -1.68
N MET A 60 -11.58 -0.52 -2.73
CA MET A 60 -11.00 -1.23 -3.86
C MET A 60 -9.78 -2.05 -3.45
N ILE A 61 -8.92 -1.50 -2.57
CA ILE A 61 -7.77 -2.22 -2.05
C ILE A 61 -8.23 -3.47 -1.29
N ILE A 62 -9.23 -3.32 -0.43
CA ILE A 62 -9.76 -4.43 0.37
C ILE A 62 -10.36 -5.50 -0.54
N GLU A 63 -11.12 -5.09 -1.56
CA GLU A 63 -11.72 -6.02 -2.53
C GLU A 63 -10.67 -6.85 -3.26
N LYS A 64 -9.57 -6.23 -3.69
CA LYS A 64 -8.49 -6.96 -4.36
C LYS A 64 -7.84 -7.99 -3.44
N ILE A 65 -7.69 -7.67 -2.17
CA ILE A 65 -7.16 -8.60 -1.18
C ILE A 65 -8.12 -9.79 -1.00
N ASP A 66 -9.42 -9.51 -0.86
CA ASP A 66 -10.43 -10.55 -0.71
C ASP A 66 -10.50 -11.47 -1.94
N ASN A 67 -10.25 -10.94 -3.12
CA ASN A 67 -10.25 -11.70 -4.38
C ASN A 67 -8.88 -12.31 -4.71
N ASN A 68 -7.88 -12.07 -3.87
CA ASN A 68 -6.50 -12.55 -4.06
C ASN A 68 -5.87 -12.08 -5.39
N THR A 69 -6.26 -10.89 -5.87
CA THR A 69 -5.74 -10.32 -7.11
C THR A 69 -4.67 -9.25 -6.88
N GLY A 70 -4.51 -8.83 -5.65
CA GLY A 70 -3.47 -7.88 -5.26
C GLY A 70 -3.45 -7.73 -3.76
N ILE A 71 -2.35 -7.24 -3.21
CA ILE A 71 -2.21 -6.98 -1.80
C ILE A 71 -1.43 -5.68 -1.60
N ASN A 72 -1.94 -4.82 -0.73
CA ASN A 72 -1.28 -3.58 -0.33
C ASN A 72 -1.11 -3.54 1.16
N TRP A 73 0.06 -3.12 1.60
CA TRP A 73 0.34 -2.84 3.01
C TRP A 73 0.41 -1.34 3.23
N ALA A 74 -0.14 -0.89 4.36
CA ALA A 74 0.13 0.44 4.86
C ALA A 74 1.53 0.43 5.47
N ILE A 75 2.39 1.36 5.05
CA ILE A 75 3.72 1.51 5.61
C ILE A 75 3.60 2.41 6.84
N THR A 76 3.96 1.89 8.02
CA THR A 76 3.97 2.65 9.26
C THR A 76 5.30 2.47 9.98
N LEU A 77 5.64 3.41 10.85
CA LEU A 77 6.76 3.23 11.77
C LEU A 77 6.28 2.46 13.00
N LYS A 78 7.13 1.59 13.54
CA LYS A 78 6.78 0.85 14.76
C LYS A 78 6.45 1.83 15.88
N GLY A 79 5.33 1.58 16.57
CA GLY A 79 4.87 2.42 17.64
C GLY A 79 4.07 3.64 17.20
N ASN A 80 3.87 3.85 15.90
CA ASN A 80 3.08 4.96 15.37
C ASN A 80 2.12 4.43 14.31
N PRO A 81 0.79 4.51 14.52
CA PRO A 81 -0.18 3.95 13.57
C PRO A 81 -0.36 4.76 12.29
N LYS A 82 0.25 5.93 12.17
CA LYS A 82 0.08 6.79 11.00
C LYS A 82 0.60 6.12 9.74
N LEU A 83 -0.24 6.04 8.70
CA LEU A 83 0.17 5.57 7.38
C LEU A 83 1.10 6.61 6.73
N LEU A 84 2.32 6.19 6.39
CA LEU A 84 3.30 7.02 5.69
C LEU A 84 3.24 6.85 4.19
N GLY A 85 2.77 5.69 3.75
CA GLY A 85 2.67 5.33 2.35
C GLY A 85 2.05 3.97 2.21
N VAL A 86 2.07 3.45 0.99
CA VAL A 86 1.57 2.10 0.69
C VAL A 86 2.57 1.38 -0.21
N ILE A 87 2.64 0.06 -0.05
CA ILE A 87 3.44 -0.79 -0.91
C ILE A 87 2.67 -2.08 -1.15
N GLY A 88 2.75 -2.62 -2.36
CA GLY A 88 2.00 -3.83 -2.64
C GLY A 88 2.48 -4.59 -3.85
N HIS A 89 1.94 -5.80 -3.99
CA HIS A 89 2.06 -6.62 -5.16
C HIS A 89 0.80 -6.44 -6.00
N TYR A 90 0.98 -6.07 -7.26
CA TYR A 90 -0.10 -5.85 -8.20
C TYR A 90 0.03 -6.81 -9.38
N ARG A 91 -1.06 -6.98 -10.14
CA ARG A 91 -1.07 -7.81 -11.35
C ARG A 91 -0.47 -9.20 -11.09
N ILE A 92 -0.91 -9.83 -10.00
CA ILE A 92 -0.41 -11.14 -9.61
C ILE A 92 -0.84 -12.17 -10.64
N GLN A 93 0.13 -12.95 -11.16
CA GLN A 93 -0.11 -14.02 -12.12
C GLN A 93 0.41 -15.33 -11.54
N PRO A 94 -0.40 -16.05 -10.74
CA PRO A 94 0.06 -17.25 -10.05
C PRO A 94 0.62 -18.34 -10.98
N GLU A 95 0.03 -18.53 -12.15
CA GLU A 95 0.48 -19.54 -13.10
C GLU A 95 1.85 -19.23 -13.69
N ASN A 96 2.29 -17.99 -13.62
CA ASN A 96 3.60 -17.56 -14.11
C ASN A 96 4.53 -17.15 -12.96
N TYR A 97 4.07 -17.26 -11.71
CA TYR A 97 4.82 -16.82 -10.51
C TYR A 97 5.30 -15.38 -10.62
N ARG A 98 4.46 -14.50 -11.16
CA ARG A 98 4.82 -13.10 -11.43
C ARG A 98 3.91 -12.15 -10.66
N SER A 99 4.51 -11.04 -10.20
CA SER A 99 3.78 -9.91 -9.66
C SER A 99 4.63 -8.66 -9.88
N GLU A 100 3.97 -7.50 -9.84
CA GLU A 100 4.64 -6.21 -9.90
C GLU A 100 4.57 -5.56 -8.52
N ILE A 101 5.67 -4.94 -8.07
CA ILE A 101 5.70 -4.19 -6.81
C ILE A 101 5.51 -2.72 -7.15
N GLY A 102 4.52 -2.10 -6.51
CA GLY A 102 4.29 -0.68 -6.59
C GLY A 102 4.30 -0.06 -5.21
N TYR A 103 4.66 1.22 -5.14
CA TYR A 103 4.69 1.91 -3.85
C TYR A 103 4.41 3.40 -4.03
N MET A 104 3.95 4.03 -2.93
CA MET A 104 3.82 5.47 -2.79
C MET A 104 4.23 5.84 -1.38
N LEU A 105 4.87 6.99 -1.22
CA LEU A 105 5.32 7.48 0.08
C LEU A 105 5.09 8.98 0.15
N LEU A 106 4.60 9.47 1.30
CA LEU A 106 4.43 10.91 1.52
C LEU A 106 5.77 11.62 1.36
N PRO A 107 5.80 12.81 0.69
CA PRO A 107 7.07 13.48 0.38
C PRO A 107 7.96 13.75 1.58
N GLN A 108 7.38 14.05 2.75
CA GLN A 108 8.17 14.34 3.95
C GLN A 108 8.93 13.13 4.50
N TYR A 109 8.62 11.94 4.04
CA TYR A 109 9.29 10.71 4.47
C TYR A 109 10.22 10.13 3.40
N GLN A 110 10.32 10.76 2.24
CA GLN A 110 11.22 10.32 1.18
C GLN A 110 12.67 10.61 1.54
N GLY A 111 13.58 9.84 0.98
CA GLY A 111 15.01 10.04 1.20
C GLY A 111 15.55 9.50 2.51
N GLN A 112 14.75 8.69 3.24
CA GLN A 112 15.14 8.13 4.54
C GLN A 112 15.35 6.62 4.51
N GLY A 113 15.36 6.02 3.32
CA GLY A 113 15.52 4.58 3.17
C GLY A 113 14.28 3.75 3.50
N ILE A 114 13.14 4.39 3.74
CA ILE A 114 11.90 3.69 4.13
C ILE A 114 11.41 2.79 3.01
N VAL A 115 11.39 3.27 1.76
CA VAL A 115 10.91 2.48 0.63
C VAL A 115 11.80 1.26 0.41
N SER A 116 13.14 1.43 0.49
CA SER A 116 14.07 0.31 0.33
C SER A 116 13.83 -0.76 1.41
N GLU A 117 13.64 -0.34 2.65
CA GLU A 117 13.35 -1.24 3.76
C GLU A 117 12.01 -1.98 3.55
N ALA A 118 10.99 -1.26 3.08
CA ALA A 118 9.68 -1.84 2.80
C ALA A 118 9.76 -2.86 1.65
N ILE A 119 10.46 -2.52 0.55
CA ILE A 119 10.63 -3.44 -0.58
C ILE A 119 11.30 -4.73 -0.12
N ASN A 120 12.38 -4.63 0.66
CA ASN A 120 13.09 -5.81 1.16
C ASN A 120 12.21 -6.67 2.06
N THR A 121 11.26 -6.05 2.76
CA THR A 121 10.38 -6.77 3.67
C THR A 121 9.29 -7.56 2.93
N VAL A 122 8.79 -7.04 1.80
CA VAL A 122 7.71 -7.70 1.04
C VAL A 122 8.21 -8.67 -0.03
N LEU A 123 9.50 -8.68 -0.32
CA LEU A 123 10.07 -9.62 -1.29
C LEU A 123 10.11 -11.06 -0.76
#